data_02f3f264d43a32ccf781df3533bbf779
#
_entry.id   02f3f264d43a32ccf781df3533bbf779
#
_cell.length_a   1.000
_cell.length_b   1.000
_cell.length_c   1.000
_cell.angle_alpha   90.00
_cell.angle_beta   90.00
_cell.angle_gamma   90.00
#
_symmetry.space_group_name_H-M   'P 1'
#
loop_
_entity.id
_entity.type
_entity.pdbx_description
1 polymer ?
#
loop_
_entity_poly.entity_id
_entity_poly.type
_entity_poly.pdbx_seq_one_letter_code
_entity_poly.pdbx_strand_id
1 'polypeptide(L)'
;MIPDDEPKDWKGEANQQIEKLRKSDAEIAIKGIKSFKDADNLQLLVSQTSHNFAFGTAVDCQRISDCFESGYDDEYCSFAKMNYNMLVCGYRMKIKYVEMKKDEHNYKAGDNTVAWAEMNNMKVRGHSLLWAKAENNPSWYRNLYGEEFVNAVYDRIDSAVSRYDGKIPQWDVINEMIDQGYENHTFYLDHSGDSNIRTKIFQRSKALSPGTMLFLNDYGVVDDRSGRFELYQEQIRELLESGTPIDGIGLQVRKT
;
A
#
# COMPACT_ATOMS: atom_id res chain seq x y z
N MET A 1 13.19 17.76 -18.08
CA MET A 1 13.14 19.20 -17.78
C MET A 1 11.83 19.44 -17.05
N ILE A 2 11.85 19.53 -15.74
CA ILE A 2 10.69 20.00 -14.97
C ILE A 2 10.56 21.46 -15.35
N PRO A 3 9.37 21.95 -15.73
CA PRO A 3 9.20 23.39 -15.93
C PRO A 3 9.60 24.11 -14.65
N ASP A 4 10.42 25.14 -14.72
CA ASP A 4 10.80 26.03 -13.62
C ASP A 4 9.63 26.85 -13.06
N ASP A 5 8.40 26.48 -13.39
CA ASP A 5 7.17 27.05 -12.85
C ASP A 5 6.69 26.26 -11.64
N GLU A 6 7.43 26.28 -10.54
CA GLU A 6 6.77 26.09 -9.26
C GLU A 6 5.67 27.16 -9.14
N PRO A 7 4.40 26.75 -8.89
CA PRO A 7 3.37 27.74 -8.68
C PRO A 7 3.83 28.66 -7.53
N LYS A 8 3.95 29.94 -7.80
CA LYS A 8 4.45 30.95 -6.84
C LYS A 8 3.64 31.00 -5.54
N ASP A 9 2.47 30.35 -5.51
CA ASP A 9 1.60 30.21 -4.34
C ASP A 9 0.88 28.85 -4.32
N TRP A 10 1.65 27.74 -4.23
CA TRP A 10 1.06 26.41 -4.14
C TRP A 10 0.11 26.23 -2.95
N LYS A 11 0.32 26.98 -1.83
CA LYS A 11 -0.57 26.94 -0.66
C LYS A 11 -1.91 27.60 -0.95
N GLY A 12 -1.91 28.75 -1.65
CA GLY A 12 -3.14 29.41 -2.09
C GLY A 12 -3.94 28.54 -3.04
N GLU A 13 -3.29 27.92 -4.02
CA GLU A 13 -3.92 26.98 -4.94
C GLU A 13 -4.47 25.75 -4.24
N ALA A 14 -3.68 25.14 -3.34
CA ALA A 14 -4.13 24.01 -2.53
C ALA A 14 -5.35 24.36 -1.67
N ASN A 15 -5.35 25.53 -1.02
CA ASN A 15 -6.49 25.98 -0.24
C ASN A 15 -7.74 26.20 -1.10
N GLN A 16 -7.61 26.79 -2.29
CA GLN A 16 -8.73 26.92 -3.23
C GLN A 16 -9.30 25.57 -3.65
N GLN A 17 -8.44 24.58 -3.91
CA GLN A 17 -8.88 23.23 -4.23
C GLN A 17 -9.54 22.53 -3.02
N ILE A 18 -9.04 22.73 -1.81
CA ILE A 18 -9.66 22.24 -0.57
C ILE A 18 -11.06 22.83 -0.42
N GLU A 19 -11.23 24.15 -0.54
CA GLU A 19 -12.54 24.81 -0.46
C GLU A 19 -13.53 24.19 -1.48
N LYS A 20 -13.08 24.02 -2.72
CA LYS A 20 -13.92 23.53 -3.83
C LYS A 20 -14.26 22.04 -3.75
N LEU A 21 -13.31 21.19 -3.33
CA LEU A 21 -13.42 19.73 -3.48
C LEU A 21 -13.62 19.00 -2.14
N ARG A 22 -13.25 19.65 -1.01
CA ARG A 22 -13.22 18.99 0.30
C ARG A 22 -14.16 19.57 1.32
N LYS A 23 -14.70 20.77 1.06
CA LYS A 23 -15.65 21.41 1.94
C LYS A 23 -17.04 21.47 1.31
N SER A 24 -18.05 21.38 2.17
CA SER A 24 -19.45 21.52 1.80
C SER A 24 -20.19 22.07 3.01
N ASP A 25 -21.23 22.83 2.76
CA ASP A 25 -22.11 23.30 3.81
C ASP A 25 -22.94 22.12 4.36
N ALA A 26 -23.14 22.12 5.67
CA ALA A 26 -24.04 21.17 6.34
C ALA A 26 -25.15 21.97 7.04
N GLU A 27 -26.39 21.66 6.69
CA GLU A 27 -27.55 22.26 7.33
C GLU A 27 -28.08 21.31 8.43
N ILE A 28 -28.15 21.83 9.65
CA ILE A 28 -28.66 21.09 10.80
C ILE A 28 -29.96 21.74 11.27
N ALA A 29 -31.10 21.08 10.99
CA ALA A 29 -32.40 21.54 11.41
C ALA A 29 -32.74 21.01 12.82
N ILE A 30 -32.86 21.92 13.80
CA ILE A 30 -33.23 21.57 15.15
C ILE A 30 -34.76 21.76 15.30
N LYS A 31 -35.47 20.68 15.59
CA LYS A 31 -36.95 20.68 15.77
C LYS A 31 -37.29 20.75 17.26
N GLY A 32 -38.45 21.37 17.58
CA GLY A 32 -38.97 21.40 18.95
C GLY A 32 -38.53 22.61 19.78
N ILE A 33 -37.77 23.54 19.22
CA ILE A 33 -37.48 24.82 19.87
C ILE A 33 -38.69 25.73 19.75
N LYS A 34 -39.22 26.18 20.89
CA LYS A 34 -40.42 27.05 20.96
C LYS A 34 -40.09 28.52 21.05
N SER A 35 -38.86 28.88 21.42
CA SER A 35 -38.42 30.29 21.55
C SER A 35 -36.89 30.42 21.30
N PHE A 36 -36.45 31.63 20.95
CA PHE A 36 -35.00 31.95 20.85
C PHE A 36 -34.27 31.75 22.18
N LYS A 37 -34.92 31.94 23.35
CA LYS A 37 -34.33 31.68 24.65
C LYS A 37 -34.01 30.21 24.90
N ASP A 38 -34.76 29.31 24.29
CA ASP A 38 -34.43 27.86 24.34
C ASP A 38 -33.22 27.52 23.49
N ALA A 39 -32.92 28.33 22.45
CA ALA A 39 -31.76 28.17 21.59
C ALA A 39 -30.44 28.60 22.27
N ASP A 40 -30.50 29.58 23.18
CA ASP A 40 -29.28 30.12 23.86
C ASP A 40 -28.58 29.10 24.75
N ASN A 41 -29.28 27.99 25.12
CA ASN A 41 -28.72 26.89 25.92
C ASN A 41 -28.34 25.67 25.11
N LEU A 42 -28.41 25.73 23.78
CA LEU A 42 -28.03 24.62 22.93
C LEU A 42 -26.52 24.61 22.65
N GLN A 43 -25.89 23.48 22.90
CA GLN A 43 -24.54 23.18 22.45
C GLN A 43 -24.58 22.18 21.34
N LEU A 44 -24.02 22.53 20.19
CA LEU A 44 -23.81 21.60 19.07
C LEU A 44 -22.39 21.08 19.13
N LEU A 45 -22.23 19.79 19.41
CA LEU A 45 -20.95 19.10 19.31
C LEU A 45 -20.92 18.33 18.00
N VAL A 46 -19.99 18.70 17.12
CA VAL A 46 -19.77 18.02 15.86
C VAL A 46 -18.44 17.25 15.96
N SER A 47 -18.48 15.95 15.72
CA SER A 47 -17.31 15.09 15.71
C SER A 47 -17.24 14.31 14.40
N GLN A 48 -16.09 14.37 13.74
CA GLN A 48 -15.84 13.53 12.56
C GLN A 48 -15.54 12.10 13.03
N THR A 49 -16.36 11.14 12.60
CA THR A 49 -16.27 9.73 13.00
C THR A 49 -15.54 8.86 11.97
N SER A 50 -15.41 9.33 10.73
CA SER A 50 -14.72 8.61 9.66
C SER A 50 -14.06 9.57 8.67
N HIS A 51 -13.09 9.06 7.93
CA HIS A 51 -12.37 9.81 6.91
C HIS A 51 -12.15 8.91 5.69
N ASN A 52 -12.55 9.38 4.50
CA ASN A 52 -12.41 8.60 3.26
C ASN A 52 -10.96 8.53 2.74
N PHE A 53 -10.13 9.52 3.09
CA PHE A 53 -8.72 9.48 2.74
C PHE A 53 -7.99 8.47 3.64
N ALA A 54 -7.10 7.67 3.04
CA ALA A 54 -6.33 6.69 3.78
C ALA A 54 -5.16 7.35 4.52
N PHE A 55 -5.32 7.50 5.84
CA PHE A 55 -4.21 7.79 6.75
C PHE A 55 -3.76 6.47 7.37
N GLY A 56 -2.56 6.03 7.03
CA GLY A 56 -2.06 4.72 7.43
C GLY A 56 -0.74 4.78 8.16
N THR A 57 -0.39 3.65 8.76
CA THR A 57 0.91 3.43 9.37
C THR A 57 1.42 2.02 9.09
N ALA A 58 2.75 1.87 9.06
CA ALA A 58 3.37 0.55 9.07
C ALA A 58 3.31 -0.03 10.49
N VAL A 59 2.88 -1.28 10.58
CA VAL A 59 2.75 -1.99 11.85
C VAL A 59 3.60 -3.27 11.90
N ASP A 60 3.98 -3.67 13.11
CA ASP A 60 4.41 -5.04 13.35
C ASP A 60 3.18 -5.95 13.39
N CYS A 61 2.99 -6.72 12.32
CA CYS A 61 1.85 -7.61 12.19
C CYS A 61 1.83 -8.74 13.22
N GLN A 62 2.97 -9.09 13.83
CA GLN A 62 2.96 -10.05 14.92
C GLN A 62 2.26 -9.46 16.13
N ARG A 63 2.57 -8.20 16.49
CA ARG A 63 1.90 -7.53 17.61
C ARG A 63 0.40 -7.37 17.37
N ILE A 64 -0.01 -6.98 16.15
CA ILE A 64 -1.45 -6.92 15.82
C ILE A 64 -2.09 -8.30 15.90
N SER A 65 -1.40 -9.34 15.43
CA SER A 65 -1.86 -10.73 15.54
C SER A 65 -2.03 -11.17 16.99
N ASP A 66 -1.11 -10.79 17.87
CA ASP A 66 -1.17 -11.11 19.30
C ASP A 66 -2.37 -10.41 19.99
N CYS A 67 -2.64 -9.13 19.63
CA CYS A 67 -3.85 -8.43 20.08
C CYS A 67 -5.13 -9.15 19.61
N PHE A 68 -5.17 -9.55 18.33
CA PHE A 68 -6.31 -10.27 17.77
C PHE A 68 -6.57 -11.60 18.49
N GLU A 69 -5.52 -12.40 18.74
CA GLU A 69 -5.64 -13.70 19.39
C GLU A 69 -6.01 -13.61 20.87
N SER A 70 -5.49 -12.61 21.56
CA SER A 70 -5.81 -12.40 22.98
C SER A 70 -7.20 -11.79 23.20
N GLY A 71 -7.78 -11.17 22.15
CA GLY A 71 -8.98 -10.35 22.26
C GLY A 71 -8.79 -9.07 23.07
N TYR A 72 -7.54 -8.66 23.30
CA TYR A 72 -7.18 -7.47 24.08
C TYR A 72 -6.22 -6.60 23.27
N ASP A 73 -6.61 -5.33 23.07
CA ASP A 73 -5.74 -4.34 22.47
C ASP A 73 -4.83 -3.69 23.53
N ASP A 74 -3.55 -3.96 23.42
CA ASP A 74 -2.53 -3.23 24.19
C ASP A 74 -2.44 -1.76 23.75
N GLU A 75 -1.54 -0.99 24.34
CA GLU A 75 -1.34 0.42 23.99
C GLU A 75 -0.97 0.60 22.50
N TYR A 76 -0.22 -0.34 21.92
CA TYR A 76 0.18 -0.29 20.52
C TYR A 76 -1.01 -0.47 19.57
N CYS A 77 -1.82 -1.49 19.80
CA CYS A 77 -3.00 -1.77 19.00
C CYS A 77 -4.05 -0.67 19.19
N SER A 78 -4.26 -0.22 20.43
CA SER A 78 -5.15 0.89 20.75
C SER A 78 -4.72 2.19 20.06
N PHE A 79 -3.42 2.50 20.06
CA PHE A 79 -2.88 3.66 19.36
C PHE A 79 -3.09 3.56 17.84
N ALA A 80 -2.86 2.38 17.25
CA ALA A 80 -3.04 2.18 15.82
C ALA A 80 -4.49 2.46 15.40
N LYS A 81 -5.49 1.87 16.08
CA LYS A 81 -6.90 2.04 15.71
C LYS A 81 -7.48 3.42 16.02
N MET A 82 -6.92 4.16 16.99
CA MET A 82 -7.38 5.51 17.30
C MET A 82 -6.90 6.57 16.32
N ASN A 83 -5.74 6.35 15.69
CA ASN A 83 -5.08 7.38 14.88
C ASN A 83 -5.08 7.10 13.38
N TYR A 84 -5.37 5.88 12.96
CA TYR A 84 -5.26 5.48 11.55
C TYR A 84 -6.50 4.73 11.09
N ASN A 85 -6.74 4.76 9.77
CA ASN A 85 -7.79 3.99 9.12
C ASN A 85 -7.23 2.99 8.09
N MET A 86 -5.89 2.89 7.98
CA MET A 86 -5.20 1.93 7.13
C MET A 86 -3.90 1.45 7.79
N LEU A 87 -3.61 0.16 7.63
CA LEU A 87 -2.38 -0.47 8.09
C LEU A 87 -1.55 -1.00 6.93
N VAL A 88 -0.23 -1.00 7.12
CA VAL A 88 0.73 -1.69 6.24
C VAL A 88 1.50 -2.68 7.07
N CYS A 89 1.47 -3.96 6.68
CA CYS A 89 2.25 -5.00 7.35
C CYS A 89 3.73 -4.87 6.99
N GLY A 90 4.57 -4.49 7.93
CA GLY A 90 5.98 -4.20 7.68
C GLY A 90 6.76 -5.41 7.16
N TYR A 91 6.48 -6.62 7.64
CA TYR A 91 7.29 -7.81 7.33
C TYR A 91 6.49 -9.07 6.99
N ARG A 92 5.51 -9.45 7.79
CA ARG A 92 4.88 -10.78 7.82
C ARG A 92 4.04 -11.14 6.59
N MET A 93 3.82 -10.21 5.66
CA MET A 93 3.19 -10.48 4.37
C MET A 93 4.19 -10.69 3.22
N LYS A 94 5.48 -10.39 3.43
CA LYS A 94 6.53 -10.57 2.43
C LYS A 94 6.90 -12.04 2.27
N ILE A 95 7.24 -12.46 1.05
CA ILE A 95 7.62 -13.85 0.75
C ILE A 95 8.68 -14.41 1.71
N LYS A 96 9.68 -13.60 2.08
CA LYS A 96 10.75 -13.98 3.00
C LYS A 96 10.26 -14.49 4.36
N TYR A 97 9.08 -14.05 4.80
CA TYR A 97 8.50 -14.41 6.10
C TYR A 97 7.32 -15.36 5.97
N VAL A 98 6.62 -15.29 4.85
CA VAL A 98 5.50 -16.19 4.57
C VAL A 98 6.00 -17.57 4.16
N GLU A 99 7.06 -17.64 3.35
CA GLU A 99 7.56 -18.88 2.77
C GLU A 99 9.09 -18.95 2.94
N MET A 100 9.54 -19.05 4.19
CA MET A 100 10.97 -19.15 4.52
C MET A 100 11.61 -20.41 3.93
N LYS A 101 10.85 -21.49 3.82
CA LYS A 101 11.19 -22.71 3.11
C LYS A 101 10.15 -22.96 2.02
N LYS A 102 10.60 -23.50 0.91
CA LYS A 102 9.75 -23.80 -0.24
C LYS A 102 8.57 -24.67 0.18
N ASP A 103 7.38 -24.31 -0.27
CA ASP A 103 6.10 -25.00 -0.03
C ASP A 103 5.63 -24.98 1.46
N GLU A 104 6.32 -24.28 2.36
CA GLU A 104 5.90 -24.09 3.75
C GLU A 104 5.36 -22.65 3.97
N HIS A 105 4.04 -22.48 3.90
CA HIS A 105 3.41 -21.16 4.01
C HIS A 105 2.97 -20.82 5.45
N ASN A 106 3.32 -19.64 5.92
CA ASN A 106 2.86 -19.08 7.19
C ASN A 106 2.21 -17.69 7.00
N TYR A 107 0.92 -17.68 6.79
CA TYR A 107 0.13 -16.46 6.64
C TYR A 107 -0.50 -15.96 7.95
N LYS A 108 -0.32 -16.68 9.07
CA LYS A 108 -1.05 -16.44 10.32
C LYS A 108 -1.07 -14.97 10.76
N ALA A 109 0.10 -14.34 10.85
CA ALA A 109 0.17 -12.95 11.30
C ALA A 109 -0.50 -11.97 10.30
N GLY A 110 -0.39 -12.24 9.01
CA GLY A 110 -1.09 -11.47 7.95
C GLY A 110 -2.61 -11.61 8.05
N ASP A 111 -3.09 -12.85 8.18
CA ASP A 111 -4.53 -13.16 8.31
C ASP A 111 -5.14 -12.47 9.52
N ASN A 112 -4.50 -12.61 10.68
CA ASN A 112 -4.96 -12.01 11.92
C ASN A 112 -4.94 -10.48 11.84
N THR A 113 -3.92 -9.89 11.17
CA THR A 113 -3.86 -8.44 10.95
C THR A 113 -5.02 -7.95 10.08
N VAL A 114 -5.35 -8.68 9.01
CA VAL A 114 -6.50 -8.33 8.13
C VAL A 114 -7.81 -8.45 8.91
N ALA A 115 -8.01 -9.55 9.64
CA ALA A 115 -9.21 -9.75 10.46
C ALA A 115 -9.36 -8.68 11.54
N TRP A 116 -8.26 -8.34 12.24
CA TRP A 116 -8.27 -7.29 13.25
C TRP A 116 -8.60 -5.92 12.65
N ALA A 117 -8.04 -5.61 11.48
CA ALA A 117 -8.32 -4.36 10.77
C ALA A 117 -9.79 -4.27 10.36
N GLU A 118 -10.37 -5.34 9.80
CA GLU A 118 -11.79 -5.41 9.45
C GLU A 118 -12.70 -5.18 10.66
N MET A 119 -12.42 -5.81 11.79
CA MET A 119 -13.18 -5.62 13.05
C MET A 119 -13.12 -4.17 13.55
N ASN A 120 -12.07 -3.42 13.24
CA ASN A 120 -11.90 -2.03 13.64
C ASN A 120 -12.20 -1.01 12.53
N ASN A 121 -12.91 -1.42 11.46
CA ASN A 121 -13.24 -0.60 10.28
C ASN A 121 -12.01 0.04 9.62
N MET A 122 -10.87 -0.64 9.66
CA MET A 122 -9.63 -0.26 9.02
C MET A 122 -9.39 -1.08 7.75
N LYS A 123 -8.53 -0.58 6.87
CA LYS A 123 -8.07 -1.30 5.69
C LYS A 123 -6.62 -1.72 5.85
N VAL A 124 -6.21 -2.73 5.08
CA VAL A 124 -4.81 -3.16 5.00
C VAL A 124 -4.29 -2.92 3.58
N ARG A 125 -3.13 -2.28 3.45
CA ARG A 125 -2.35 -2.27 2.21
C ARG A 125 -1.41 -3.46 2.23
N GLY A 126 -1.49 -4.30 1.24
CA GLY A 126 -0.60 -5.45 1.07
C GLY A 126 0.82 -5.00 0.69
N HIS A 127 1.79 -5.34 1.52
CA HIS A 127 3.19 -4.95 1.30
C HIS A 127 4.12 -6.12 1.63
N SER A 128 4.75 -6.67 0.64
CA SER A 128 4.57 -6.60 -0.79
C SER A 128 4.36 -8.00 -1.35
N LEU A 129 3.79 -8.13 -2.56
CA LEU A 129 3.71 -9.44 -3.20
C LEU A 129 5.11 -9.96 -3.46
N LEU A 130 5.92 -9.15 -4.14
CA LEU A 130 7.29 -9.45 -4.56
C LEU A 130 8.24 -8.30 -4.20
N TRP A 131 9.53 -8.58 -4.11
CA TRP A 131 10.56 -7.57 -3.85
C TRP A 131 11.72 -7.75 -4.82
N ALA A 132 12.11 -6.68 -5.51
CA ALA A 132 13.15 -6.76 -6.54
C ALA A 132 14.57 -6.98 -5.98
N LYS A 133 14.79 -6.67 -4.69
CA LYS A 133 16.09 -6.89 -4.05
C LYS A 133 16.30 -8.36 -3.72
N ALA A 134 17.32 -8.97 -4.31
CA ALA A 134 17.62 -10.40 -4.16
C ALA A 134 17.74 -10.82 -2.68
N GLU A 135 18.46 -10.06 -1.85
CA GLU A 135 18.68 -10.34 -0.42
C GLU A 135 17.41 -10.32 0.43
N ASN A 136 16.34 -9.72 -0.07
CA ASN A 136 15.05 -9.68 0.59
C ASN A 136 14.13 -10.86 0.23
N ASN A 137 14.60 -11.77 -0.59
CA ASN A 137 13.93 -13.00 -0.96
C ASN A 137 14.55 -14.22 -0.24
N PRO A 138 13.81 -15.31 -0.01
CA PRO A 138 14.36 -16.53 0.57
C PRO A 138 15.48 -17.11 -0.29
N SER A 139 16.43 -17.82 0.34
CA SER A 139 17.56 -18.41 -0.40
C SER A 139 17.11 -19.42 -1.48
N TRP A 140 16.10 -20.23 -1.18
CA TRP A 140 15.55 -21.16 -2.15
C TRP A 140 15.03 -20.46 -3.40
N TYR A 141 14.33 -19.34 -3.25
CA TYR A 141 13.75 -18.53 -4.33
C TYR A 141 14.83 -17.88 -5.21
N ARG A 142 15.91 -17.37 -4.58
CA ARG A 142 17.04 -16.75 -5.28
C ARG A 142 17.88 -17.72 -6.11
N ASN A 143 17.76 -19.02 -5.87
CA ASN A 143 18.51 -20.04 -6.58
C ASN A 143 17.73 -20.66 -7.75
N LEU A 144 16.50 -20.19 -8.00
CA LEU A 144 15.67 -20.65 -9.12
C LEU A 144 15.94 -19.80 -10.37
N TYR A 145 15.84 -20.45 -11.53
CA TYR A 145 16.00 -19.80 -12.84
C TYR A 145 14.98 -20.37 -13.83
N GLY A 146 14.76 -19.61 -14.93
CA GLY A 146 13.89 -20.04 -16.02
C GLY A 146 12.47 -20.35 -15.57
N GLU A 147 11.92 -21.45 -16.05
CA GLU A 147 10.54 -21.85 -15.78
C GLU A 147 10.27 -22.11 -14.29
N GLU A 148 11.24 -22.69 -13.57
CA GLU A 148 11.08 -22.92 -12.13
C GLU A 148 10.94 -21.62 -11.34
N PHE A 149 11.71 -20.57 -11.72
CA PHE A 149 11.58 -19.25 -11.12
C PHE A 149 10.22 -18.62 -11.44
N VAL A 150 9.79 -18.66 -12.70
CA VAL A 150 8.49 -18.11 -13.13
C VAL A 150 7.34 -18.81 -12.41
N ASN A 151 7.38 -20.13 -12.25
CA ASN A 151 6.38 -20.87 -11.51
C ASN A 151 6.33 -20.44 -10.05
N ALA A 152 7.47 -20.31 -9.37
CA ALA A 152 7.54 -19.83 -7.98
C ALA A 152 7.01 -18.39 -7.82
N VAL A 153 7.27 -17.50 -8.80
CA VAL A 153 6.68 -16.15 -8.85
C VAL A 153 5.16 -16.23 -8.92
N TYR A 154 4.63 -17.09 -9.80
CA TYR A 154 3.18 -17.22 -9.98
C TYR A 154 2.51 -17.89 -8.79
N ASP A 155 3.10 -18.92 -8.21
CA ASP A 155 2.60 -19.56 -6.99
C ASP A 155 2.49 -18.57 -5.83
N ARG A 156 3.50 -17.70 -5.68
CA ARG A 156 3.47 -16.63 -4.68
C ARG A 156 2.33 -15.64 -4.92
N ILE A 157 2.12 -15.22 -6.17
CA ILE A 157 1.04 -14.29 -6.53
C ILE A 157 -0.30 -14.97 -6.27
N ASP A 158 -0.50 -16.16 -6.76
CA ASP A 158 -1.75 -16.91 -6.65
C ASP A 158 -2.12 -17.12 -5.18
N SER A 159 -1.17 -17.56 -4.38
CA SER A 159 -1.35 -17.82 -2.96
C SER A 159 -1.72 -16.55 -2.19
N ALA A 160 -1.03 -15.42 -2.42
CA ALA A 160 -1.27 -14.20 -1.67
C ALA A 160 -2.49 -13.42 -2.17
N VAL A 161 -2.63 -13.23 -3.49
CA VAL A 161 -3.70 -12.42 -4.06
C VAL A 161 -5.05 -13.09 -3.86
N SER A 162 -5.17 -14.41 -4.16
CA SER A 162 -6.43 -15.13 -3.96
C SER A 162 -6.83 -15.22 -2.48
N ARG A 163 -5.85 -15.35 -1.57
CA ARG A 163 -6.10 -15.38 -0.13
C ARG A 163 -6.76 -14.12 0.41
N TYR A 164 -6.38 -12.97 -0.13
CA TYR A 164 -6.82 -11.67 0.34
C TYR A 164 -7.73 -10.94 -0.66
N ASP A 165 -8.26 -11.65 -1.66
CA ASP A 165 -9.24 -11.09 -2.59
C ASP A 165 -10.46 -10.55 -1.86
N GLY A 166 -10.89 -9.33 -2.22
CA GLY A 166 -11.97 -8.61 -1.56
C GLY A 166 -11.64 -8.05 -0.16
N LYS A 167 -10.50 -8.39 0.45
CA LYS A 167 -10.09 -7.95 1.79
C LYS A 167 -9.01 -6.88 1.75
N ILE A 168 -8.00 -7.04 0.88
CA ILE A 168 -6.92 -6.07 0.69
C ILE A 168 -7.22 -5.24 -0.55
N PRO A 169 -7.53 -3.92 -0.39
CA PRO A 169 -7.95 -3.07 -1.51
C PRO A 169 -6.79 -2.63 -2.42
N GLN A 170 -5.55 -2.78 -1.98
CA GLN A 170 -4.37 -2.36 -2.74
C GLN A 170 -3.11 -3.14 -2.37
N TRP A 171 -2.28 -3.48 -3.37
CA TRP A 171 -1.02 -4.19 -3.22
C TRP A 171 0.15 -3.41 -3.82
N ASP A 172 1.27 -3.37 -3.10
CA ASP A 172 2.58 -3.13 -3.71
C ASP A 172 3.01 -4.43 -4.41
N VAL A 173 3.00 -4.42 -5.75
CA VAL A 173 3.16 -5.67 -6.53
C VAL A 173 4.62 -6.10 -6.58
N ILE A 174 5.49 -5.25 -7.14
CA ILE A 174 6.95 -5.46 -7.10
C ILE A 174 7.55 -4.25 -6.40
N ASN A 175 8.07 -4.45 -5.19
CA ASN A 175 8.62 -3.37 -4.38
C ASN A 175 10.08 -3.08 -4.75
N GLU A 176 10.44 -1.79 -4.82
CA GLU A 176 11.80 -1.29 -4.95
C GLU A 176 12.56 -1.84 -6.15
N MET A 177 11.98 -1.64 -7.34
CA MET A 177 12.58 -2.06 -8.61
C MET A 177 13.71 -1.15 -9.10
N ILE A 178 13.83 0.06 -8.55
CA ILE A 178 14.91 1.01 -8.90
C ILE A 178 15.92 1.04 -7.77
N ASP A 179 16.70 0.02 -7.54
CA ASP A 179 17.79 0.12 -6.57
C ASP A 179 19.11 0.53 -7.24
N GLN A 180 20.05 0.94 -6.40
CA GLN A 180 21.32 1.57 -6.73
C GLN A 180 21.98 1.00 -8.01
N GLY A 181 21.76 1.69 -9.12
CA GLY A 181 22.25 1.31 -10.43
C GLY A 181 21.53 0.05 -10.96
N TYR A 182 21.00 0.06 -12.07
CA TYR A 182 20.39 -0.94 -12.95
C TYR A 182 20.37 -2.44 -12.53
N GLU A 183 21.15 -2.85 -11.52
CA GLU A 183 21.37 -4.25 -11.14
C GLU A 183 20.11 -4.93 -10.53
N ASN A 184 19.27 -4.21 -9.81
CA ASN A 184 18.06 -4.81 -9.22
C ASN A 184 16.83 -4.78 -10.12
N HIS A 185 16.88 -3.96 -11.15
CA HIS A 185 15.93 -3.96 -12.25
C HIS A 185 15.92 -5.32 -12.95
N THR A 186 17.05 -6.00 -12.92
CA THR A 186 17.33 -7.22 -13.65
C THR A 186 16.93 -8.49 -12.90
N PHE A 187 16.77 -8.45 -11.55
CA PHE A 187 16.54 -9.67 -10.77
C PHE A 187 15.44 -10.59 -11.37
N TYR A 188 14.26 -10.04 -11.66
CA TYR A 188 13.19 -10.82 -12.27
C TYR A 188 13.49 -11.19 -13.72
N LEU A 189 14.10 -10.30 -14.47
CA LEU A 189 14.50 -10.53 -15.86
C LEU A 189 15.60 -11.61 -15.96
N ASP A 190 16.66 -11.48 -15.18
CA ASP A 190 17.81 -12.38 -15.19
C ASP A 190 17.41 -13.79 -14.75
N HIS A 191 16.56 -13.92 -13.73
CA HIS A 191 16.13 -15.20 -13.24
C HIS A 191 15.08 -15.87 -14.11
N SER A 192 14.17 -15.09 -14.72
CA SER A 192 13.12 -15.65 -15.60
C SER A 192 13.56 -15.84 -17.04
N GLY A 193 14.52 -15.03 -17.52
CA GLY A 193 14.86 -14.93 -18.94
C GLY A 193 13.75 -14.32 -19.81
N ASP A 194 12.74 -13.71 -19.20
CA ASP A 194 11.55 -13.16 -19.87
C ASP A 194 11.49 -11.63 -19.70
N SER A 195 11.71 -10.91 -20.79
CA SER A 195 11.68 -9.43 -20.80
C SER A 195 10.33 -8.85 -20.38
N ASN A 196 9.25 -9.61 -20.48
CA ASN A 196 7.89 -9.19 -20.15
C ASN A 196 7.44 -9.67 -18.75
N ILE A 197 8.32 -10.28 -17.96
CA ILE A 197 7.95 -10.88 -16.67
C ILE A 197 7.26 -9.88 -15.73
N ARG A 198 7.72 -8.63 -15.68
CA ARG A 198 7.12 -7.59 -14.84
C ARG A 198 5.66 -7.33 -15.21
N THR A 199 5.38 -7.15 -16.49
CA THR A 199 4.01 -6.97 -17.01
C THR A 199 3.13 -8.18 -16.71
N LYS A 200 3.64 -9.40 -16.92
CA LYS A 200 2.91 -10.64 -16.64
C LYS A 200 2.56 -10.80 -15.16
N ILE A 201 3.44 -10.38 -14.26
CA ILE A 201 3.22 -10.35 -12.81
C ILE A 201 2.00 -9.46 -12.47
N PHE A 202 1.97 -8.24 -12.97
CA PHE A 202 0.86 -7.32 -12.76
C PHE A 202 -0.44 -7.84 -13.38
N GLN A 203 -0.39 -8.33 -14.62
CA GLN A 203 -1.55 -8.89 -15.31
C GLN A 203 -2.14 -10.09 -14.55
N ARG A 204 -1.29 -11.00 -14.05
CA ARG A 204 -1.74 -12.13 -13.24
C ARG A 204 -2.38 -11.66 -11.92
N SER A 205 -1.75 -10.72 -11.24
CA SER A 205 -2.30 -10.13 -10.00
C SER A 205 -3.67 -9.49 -10.25
N LYS A 206 -3.81 -8.76 -11.35
CA LYS A 206 -5.09 -8.11 -11.72
C LYS A 206 -6.16 -9.11 -12.10
N ALA A 207 -5.80 -10.19 -12.79
CA ALA A 207 -6.74 -11.24 -13.17
C ALA A 207 -7.31 -11.99 -11.96
N LEU A 208 -6.51 -12.21 -10.92
CA LEU A 208 -6.92 -12.90 -9.68
C LEU A 208 -7.78 -12.04 -8.76
N SER A 209 -7.57 -10.72 -8.77
CA SER A 209 -8.34 -9.78 -7.95
C SER A 209 -8.59 -8.48 -8.73
N PRO A 210 -9.58 -8.45 -9.64
CA PRO A 210 -9.84 -7.31 -10.52
C PRO A 210 -10.17 -6.01 -9.77
N GLY A 211 -10.75 -6.10 -8.58
CA GLY A 211 -11.12 -4.97 -7.74
C GLY A 211 -9.96 -4.36 -6.94
N THR A 212 -8.83 -5.06 -6.87
CA THR A 212 -7.67 -4.60 -6.12
C THR A 212 -6.83 -3.62 -6.95
N MET A 213 -6.41 -2.53 -6.33
CA MET A 213 -5.48 -1.56 -6.95
C MET A 213 -4.04 -2.05 -6.84
N LEU A 214 -3.32 -1.99 -7.94
CA LEU A 214 -1.94 -2.45 -8.05
C LEU A 214 -0.97 -1.26 -8.13
N PHE A 215 0.00 -1.24 -7.21
CA PHE A 215 0.95 -0.15 -7.07
C PHE A 215 2.38 -0.57 -7.42
N LEU A 216 3.08 0.33 -8.10
CA LEU A 216 4.53 0.42 -8.00
C LEU A 216 4.89 1.16 -6.71
N ASN A 217 5.98 0.80 -6.06
CA ASN A 217 6.41 1.47 -4.83
C ASN A 217 7.93 1.48 -4.71
N ASP A 218 8.52 2.68 -4.64
CA ASP A 218 9.98 2.83 -4.58
C ASP A 218 10.40 4.00 -3.67
N TYR A 219 11.68 4.04 -3.30
CA TYR A 219 12.27 5.04 -2.42
C TYR A 219 13.31 5.91 -3.12
N GLY A 220 13.69 7.04 -2.48
CA GLY A 220 14.71 7.96 -2.98
C GLY A 220 14.33 8.68 -4.27
N VAL A 221 13.04 8.71 -4.60
CA VAL A 221 12.51 9.33 -5.82
C VAL A 221 12.22 10.82 -5.61
N VAL A 222 11.83 11.20 -4.38
CA VAL A 222 11.36 12.56 -4.08
C VAL A 222 12.51 13.54 -3.86
N ASP A 223 13.63 13.10 -3.27
CA ASP A 223 14.81 13.94 -3.01
C ASP A 223 15.93 13.79 -4.05
N ASP A 224 15.65 13.19 -5.13
CA ASP A 224 16.43 12.91 -6.37
C ASP A 224 17.92 13.32 -6.41
N ARG A 225 18.68 12.88 -5.43
CA ARG A 225 20.13 13.13 -5.39
C ARG A 225 20.95 12.18 -6.28
N SER A 226 20.29 11.22 -6.94
CA SER A 226 20.95 10.11 -7.63
C SER A 226 20.33 9.74 -8.98
N GLY A 227 19.49 10.59 -9.58
CA GLY A 227 18.82 10.32 -10.85
C GLY A 227 17.74 9.23 -10.74
N ARG A 228 17.25 8.92 -9.54
CA ARG A 228 16.23 7.89 -9.32
C ARG A 228 14.84 8.33 -9.79
N PHE A 229 14.59 9.63 -9.82
CA PHE A 229 13.35 10.18 -10.32
C PHE A 229 13.17 9.87 -11.82
N GLU A 230 14.19 10.16 -12.64
CA GLU A 230 14.17 9.87 -14.07
C GLU A 230 14.06 8.36 -14.34
N LEU A 231 14.79 7.53 -13.62
CA LEU A 231 14.70 6.07 -13.71
C LEU A 231 13.30 5.55 -13.38
N TYR A 232 12.65 6.13 -12.36
CA TYR A 232 11.28 5.74 -12.02
C TYR A 232 10.27 6.17 -13.06
N GLN A 233 10.42 7.38 -13.60
CA GLN A 233 9.57 7.84 -14.71
C GLN A 233 9.72 6.95 -15.95
N GLU A 234 10.94 6.59 -16.30
CA GLU A 234 11.22 5.70 -17.43
C GLU A 234 10.57 4.34 -17.22
N GLN A 235 10.78 3.72 -16.06
CA GLN A 235 10.16 2.45 -15.71
C GLN A 235 8.64 2.50 -15.77
N ILE A 236 8.02 3.53 -15.23
CA ILE A 236 6.56 3.72 -15.28
C ILE A 236 6.10 3.80 -16.74
N ARG A 237 6.80 4.57 -17.58
CA ARG A 237 6.47 4.72 -19.00
C ARG A 237 6.57 3.39 -19.74
N GLU A 238 7.68 2.67 -19.60
CA GLU A 238 7.87 1.34 -20.21
C GLU A 238 6.76 0.36 -19.84
N LEU A 239 6.43 0.29 -18.56
CA LEU A 239 5.39 -0.61 -18.07
C LEU A 239 3.99 -0.23 -18.60
N LEU A 240 3.66 1.05 -18.64
CA LEU A 240 2.38 1.52 -19.20
C LEU A 240 2.29 1.25 -20.70
N GLU A 241 3.37 1.50 -21.46
CA GLU A 241 3.46 1.20 -22.90
C GLU A 241 3.34 -0.30 -23.18
N SER A 242 3.79 -1.14 -22.26
CA SER A 242 3.64 -2.61 -22.31
C SER A 242 2.24 -3.10 -21.91
N GLY A 243 1.29 -2.19 -21.61
CA GLY A 243 -0.07 -2.55 -21.18
C GLY A 243 -0.13 -3.15 -19.76
N THR A 244 0.82 -2.78 -18.89
CA THR A 244 0.82 -3.20 -17.49
C THR A 244 -0.28 -2.50 -16.72
N PRO A 245 -1.16 -3.22 -16.00
CA PRO A 245 -2.26 -2.64 -15.24
C PRO A 245 -1.76 -2.03 -13.92
N ILE A 246 -1.25 -0.80 -13.98
CA ILE A 246 -0.80 -0.02 -12.84
C ILE A 246 -1.92 0.94 -12.45
N ASP A 247 -2.43 0.83 -11.21
CA ASP A 247 -3.50 1.68 -10.68
C ASP A 247 -2.94 2.85 -9.85
N GLY A 248 -1.68 2.75 -9.38
CA GLY A 248 -1.09 3.78 -8.56
C GLY A 248 0.43 3.73 -8.45
N ILE A 249 0.99 4.86 -8.04
CA ILE A 249 2.42 5.05 -7.82
C ILE A 249 2.67 5.32 -6.34
N GLY A 250 3.50 4.50 -5.72
CA GLY A 250 3.96 4.65 -4.36
C GLY A 250 5.31 5.37 -4.31
N LEU A 251 5.39 6.37 -3.44
CA LEU A 251 6.61 7.12 -3.16
C LEU A 251 6.98 6.93 -1.69
N GLN A 252 8.09 6.26 -1.43
CA GLN A 252 8.60 6.11 -0.06
C GLN A 252 9.42 7.35 0.29
N VAL A 253 8.80 8.26 1.06
CA VAL A 253 9.47 9.47 1.53
C VAL A 253 10.18 9.16 2.83
N ARG A 254 11.50 9.24 2.85
CA ARG A 254 12.31 9.20 4.08
C ARG A 254 12.71 10.62 4.45
N LYS A 255 12.48 10.97 5.72
CA LYS A 255 13.10 12.15 6.26
C LYS A 255 14.59 11.83 6.49
N THR A 256 15.47 12.44 5.71
CA THR A 256 16.92 12.40 5.93
C THR A 256 17.30 13.25 7.14
#